data_8939c0cc545e003f7a0abcc3a5d0964f
#
_entry.id   8939c0cc545e003f7a0abcc3a5d0964f
#
_cell.length_a   1.000
_cell.length_b   1.000
_cell.length_c   1.000
_cell.angle_alpha   90.00
_cell.angle_beta   90.00
_cell.angle_gamma   90.00
#
_symmetry.space_group_name_H-M   'P 1'
#
loop_
_entity.id
_entity.type
_entity.pdbx_description
1 polymer ?
#
loop_
_entity_poly.entity_id
_entity_poly.type
_entity_poly.pdbx_seq_one_letter_code
_entity_poly.pdbx_strand_id
1 'polypeptide(L)'
;PYTRADLDWTNKNSRSSVEMNDKSYRPQIAQLPNSLANYDTIFIGFPIWWYVAPTIINTFVENVDLDGKKVIPFATSGGSGMGKTLANLKPSCPGANWVEGKVINGMSEKALADWAEKL
;
A
#
# COMPACT_ATOMS: atom_id res chain seq x y z
N PRO A 1 8.38 12.14 -5.52
CA PRO A 1 9.06 11.25 -4.56
C PRO A 1 9.13 11.88 -3.17
N TYR A 2 9.21 11.05 -2.15
CA TYR A 2 9.37 11.52 -0.78
C TYR A 2 10.85 11.70 -0.46
N THR A 3 11.20 12.85 0.09
CA THR A 3 12.56 13.12 0.56
C THR A 3 12.77 12.55 1.95
N ARG A 4 14.03 12.53 2.41
CA ARG A 4 14.35 12.09 3.76
C ARG A 4 13.65 12.95 4.82
N ALA A 5 13.58 14.27 4.60
CA ALA A 5 12.85 15.17 5.50
C ALA A 5 11.35 14.90 5.50
N ASP A 6 10.78 14.55 4.33
CA ASP A 6 9.37 14.18 4.22
C ASP A 6 9.02 12.97 5.07
N LEU A 7 9.98 12.07 5.28
CA LEU A 7 9.79 10.79 5.98
C LEU A 7 10.13 10.85 7.47
N ASP A 8 10.47 12.02 8.00
CA ASP A 8 10.80 12.18 9.41
C ASP A 8 9.52 12.08 10.28
N TRP A 9 9.20 10.86 10.68
CA TRP A 9 8.01 10.56 11.48
C TRP A 9 8.06 11.16 12.89
N THR A 10 9.23 11.58 13.37
CA THR A 10 9.36 12.28 14.66
C THR A 10 8.96 13.73 14.57
N ASN A 11 8.92 14.32 13.39
CA ASN A 11 8.50 15.68 13.14
C ASN A 11 7.02 15.68 12.73
N LYS A 12 6.15 16.21 13.60
CA LYS A 12 4.71 16.27 13.34
C LYS A 12 4.33 17.14 12.13
N ASN A 13 5.23 17.98 11.66
CA ASN A 13 5.03 18.84 10.50
C ASN A 13 5.63 18.26 9.21
N SER A 14 6.27 17.08 9.28
CA SER A 14 6.79 16.42 8.07
C SER A 14 5.65 15.99 7.16
N ARG A 15 5.94 15.81 5.88
CA ARG A 15 4.94 15.41 4.89
C ARG A 15 4.23 14.11 5.29
N SER A 16 4.98 13.08 5.70
CA SER A 16 4.38 11.81 6.11
C SER A 16 3.47 11.97 7.32
N SER A 17 3.88 12.76 8.32
CA SER A 17 3.06 13.02 9.50
C SER A 17 1.76 13.74 9.15
N VAL A 18 1.84 14.77 8.32
CA VAL A 18 0.66 15.55 7.88
C VAL A 18 -0.31 14.65 7.11
N GLU A 19 0.20 13.86 6.18
CA GLU A 19 -0.64 12.96 5.36
C GLU A 19 -1.32 11.90 6.22
N MET A 20 -0.64 11.35 7.21
CA MET A 20 -1.17 10.26 8.03
C MET A 20 -2.06 10.73 9.19
N ASN A 21 -2.01 11.99 9.56
CA ASN A 21 -2.92 12.56 10.57
C ASN A 21 -4.36 12.73 10.07
N ASP A 22 -4.57 12.67 8.77
CA ASP A 22 -5.89 12.78 8.16
C ASP A 22 -6.11 11.57 7.23
N LYS A 23 -6.96 10.66 7.66
CA LYS A 23 -7.26 9.43 6.90
C LYS A 23 -7.90 9.72 5.55
N SER A 24 -8.49 10.89 5.37
CA SER A 24 -9.09 11.32 4.11
C SER A 24 -8.11 12.04 3.20
N TYR A 25 -6.89 12.30 3.68
CA TYR A 25 -5.88 12.96 2.86
C TYR A 25 -5.55 12.10 1.64
N ARG A 26 -5.55 12.73 0.45
CA ARG A 26 -5.28 12.03 -0.81
C ARG A 26 -4.18 12.74 -1.58
N PRO A 27 -2.90 12.40 -1.31
CA PRO A 27 -1.79 12.97 -2.06
C PRO A 27 -1.98 12.70 -3.55
N GLN A 28 -1.66 13.68 -4.38
CA GLN A 28 -1.73 13.51 -5.82
C GLN A 28 -0.60 12.60 -6.32
N ILE A 29 -0.93 11.79 -7.32
CA ILE A 29 0.03 10.96 -8.03
C ILE A 29 0.34 11.62 -9.36
N ALA A 30 1.64 11.85 -9.63
CA ALA A 30 2.08 12.55 -10.83
C ALA A 30 1.72 11.78 -12.12
N GLN A 31 1.78 10.45 -12.07
CA GLN A 31 1.50 9.63 -13.24
C GLN A 31 0.91 8.29 -12.80
N LEU A 32 -0.24 7.94 -13.36
CA LEU A 32 -0.88 6.65 -13.17
C LEU A 32 -0.63 5.75 -14.39
N PRO A 33 -0.66 4.42 -14.22
CA PRO A 33 -0.58 3.53 -15.38
C PRO A 33 -1.76 3.75 -16.32
N ASN A 34 -1.53 3.66 -17.62
CA ASN A 34 -2.56 3.89 -18.63
C ASN A 34 -3.71 2.88 -18.54
N SER A 35 -3.38 1.61 -18.32
CA SER A 35 -4.38 0.54 -18.19
C SER A 35 -3.78 -0.66 -17.48
N LEU A 36 -4.59 -1.30 -16.64
CA LEU A 36 -4.26 -2.57 -15.98
C LEU A 36 -5.13 -3.71 -16.51
N ALA A 37 -5.85 -3.49 -17.62
CA ALA A 37 -6.83 -4.45 -18.15
C ALA A 37 -6.24 -5.82 -18.47
N ASN A 38 -4.96 -5.89 -18.82
CA ASN A 38 -4.28 -7.15 -19.20
C ASN A 38 -3.79 -7.96 -17.98
N TYR A 39 -4.02 -7.48 -16.77
CA TYR A 39 -3.54 -8.14 -15.55
C TYR A 39 -4.71 -8.53 -14.67
N ASP A 40 -4.70 -9.77 -14.21
CA ASP A 40 -5.73 -10.29 -13.28
C ASP A 40 -5.29 -10.19 -11.83
N THR A 41 -3.99 -10.14 -11.59
CA THR A 41 -3.40 -10.09 -10.27
C THR A 41 -2.47 -8.88 -10.16
N ILE A 42 -2.66 -8.09 -9.13
CA ILE A 42 -1.89 -6.88 -8.85
C ILE A 42 -1.26 -7.00 -7.48
N PHE A 43 0.05 -6.88 -7.41
CA PHE A 43 0.78 -6.73 -6.15
C PHE A 43 0.98 -5.25 -5.87
N ILE A 44 0.68 -4.81 -4.66
CA ILE A 44 0.88 -3.42 -4.23
C ILE A 44 1.82 -3.41 -3.03
N GLY A 45 2.98 -2.77 -3.20
CA GLY A 45 3.99 -2.68 -2.16
C GLY A 45 4.11 -1.28 -1.56
N PHE A 46 4.30 -1.21 -0.24
CA PHE A 46 4.42 0.07 0.49
C PHE A 46 5.08 -0.15 1.86
N PRO A 47 5.58 0.92 2.49
CA PRO A 47 5.98 0.87 3.89
C PRO A 47 4.76 1.00 4.80
N ILE A 48 4.81 0.39 5.98
CA ILE A 48 3.79 0.63 7.01
C ILE A 48 4.08 1.95 7.71
N TRP A 49 3.12 2.85 7.71
CA TRP A 49 3.16 4.13 8.43
C TRP A 49 2.02 4.15 9.45
N TRP A 50 2.37 4.23 10.75
CA TRP A 50 1.37 4.25 11.83
C TRP A 50 0.31 3.14 11.66
N TYR A 51 0.78 1.90 11.46
CA TYR A 51 -0.01 0.65 11.40
C TYR A 51 -0.88 0.48 10.15
N VAL A 52 -0.76 1.35 9.15
CA VAL A 52 -1.52 1.25 7.90
C VAL A 52 -0.66 1.63 6.70
N ALA A 53 -1.19 1.47 5.49
CA ALA A 53 -0.54 1.96 4.28
C ALA A 53 -0.56 3.48 4.24
N PRO A 54 0.46 4.12 3.62
CA PRO A 54 0.41 5.56 3.34
C PRO A 54 -0.84 5.93 2.53
N THR A 55 -1.43 7.09 2.80
CA THR A 55 -2.68 7.49 2.15
C THR A 55 -2.55 7.67 0.63
N ILE A 56 -1.32 7.84 0.11
CA ILE A 56 -1.09 7.85 -1.34
C ILE A 56 -1.46 6.50 -1.99
N ILE A 57 -1.42 5.41 -1.24
CA ILE A 57 -1.88 4.10 -1.74
C ILE A 57 -3.40 4.11 -1.90
N ASN A 58 -4.13 4.74 -0.99
CA ASN A 58 -5.58 4.96 -1.15
C ASN A 58 -5.86 5.77 -2.42
N THR A 59 -5.06 6.83 -2.67
CA THR A 59 -5.17 7.61 -3.90
C THR A 59 -5.01 6.71 -5.13
N PHE A 60 -4.01 5.84 -5.14
CA PHE A 60 -3.75 4.94 -6.25
C PHE A 60 -4.94 4.01 -6.52
N VAL A 61 -5.40 3.29 -5.49
CA VAL A 61 -6.46 2.29 -5.68
C VAL A 61 -7.83 2.91 -5.98
N GLU A 62 -8.02 4.17 -5.60
CA GLU A 62 -9.24 4.92 -5.94
C GLU A 62 -9.26 5.43 -7.39
N ASN A 63 -8.08 5.51 -8.03
CA ASN A 63 -7.92 6.12 -9.36
C ASN A 63 -7.55 5.14 -10.46
N VAL A 64 -7.45 3.85 -10.16
CA VAL A 64 -7.22 2.80 -11.16
C VAL A 64 -8.35 1.78 -11.09
N ASP A 65 -8.61 1.11 -12.21
CA ASP A 65 -9.65 0.08 -12.25
C ASP A 65 -9.10 -1.26 -11.80
N LEU A 66 -9.47 -1.65 -10.58
CA LEU A 66 -9.09 -2.93 -9.98
C LEU A 66 -10.29 -3.87 -9.80
N ASP A 67 -11.43 -3.53 -10.37
CA ASP A 67 -12.65 -4.33 -10.26
C ASP A 67 -12.43 -5.77 -10.71
N GLY A 68 -12.79 -6.72 -9.87
CA GLY A 68 -12.65 -8.15 -10.14
C GLY A 68 -11.22 -8.67 -10.11
N LYS A 69 -10.22 -7.80 -9.92
CA LYS A 69 -8.82 -8.21 -9.87
C LYS A 69 -8.44 -8.68 -8.47
N LYS A 70 -7.53 -9.66 -8.43
CA LYS A 70 -6.91 -10.10 -7.19
C LYS A 70 -5.83 -9.10 -6.81
N VAL A 71 -5.97 -8.44 -5.64
CA VAL A 71 -5.03 -7.43 -5.17
C VAL A 71 -4.34 -7.92 -3.91
N ILE A 72 -3.02 -7.98 -3.96
CA ILE A 72 -2.19 -8.56 -2.91
C ILE A 72 -1.27 -7.49 -2.35
N PRO A 73 -1.56 -6.93 -1.16
CA PRO A 73 -0.67 -5.97 -0.54
C PRO A 73 0.52 -6.67 0.12
N PHE A 74 1.68 -6.04 0.02
CA PHE A 74 2.86 -6.45 0.78
C PHE A 74 3.58 -5.21 1.30
N ALA A 75 4.30 -5.36 2.39
CA ALA A 75 4.84 -4.19 3.05
C ALA A 75 6.19 -4.44 3.71
N THR A 76 6.93 -3.35 3.87
CA THR A 76 8.06 -3.28 4.80
C THR A 76 7.61 -2.52 6.04
N SER A 77 8.21 -2.83 7.18
CA SER A 77 7.83 -2.22 8.45
C SER A 77 9.05 -2.07 9.36
N GLY A 78 9.01 -1.02 10.18
CA GLY A 78 10.01 -0.82 11.23
C GLY A 78 9.83 -1.73 12.44
N GLY A 79 8.74 -2.50 12.52
CA GLY A 79 8.47 -3.39 13.63
C GLY A 79 7.03 -3.85 13.79
N SER A 80 6.06 -3.10 13.24
CA SER A 80 4.66 -3.50 13.29
C SER A 80 4.32 -4.49 12.17
N GLY A 81 3.26 -5.28 12.36
CA GLY A 81 2.69 -6.11 11.31
C GLY A 81 1.80 -5.31 10.35
N MET A 82 0.98 -6.00 9.57
CA MET A 82 0.05 -5.35 8.62
C MET A 82 -0.99 -4.46 9.31
N GLY A 83 -1.27 -4.70 10.59
CA GLY A 83 -2.21 -3.90 11.36
C GLY A 83 -3.58 -3.80 10.71
N LYS A 84 -4.10 -2.58 10.58
CA LYS A 84 -5.41 -2.31 9.97
C LYS A 84 -5.31 -1.96 8.48
N THR A 85 -4.19 -2.25 7.83
CA THR A 85 -3.93 -1.87 6.44
C THR A 85 -5.04 -2.30 5.51
N LEU A 86 -5.41 -3.57 5.54
CA LEU A 86 -6.44 -4.11 4.65
C LEU A 86 -7.80 -3.47 4.94
N ALA A 87 -8.16 -3.31 6.20
CA ALA A 87 -9.41 -2.66 6.61
C ALA A 87 -9.49 -1.21 6.12
N ASN A 88 -8.35 -0.52 6.02
CA ASN A 88 -8.30 0.85 5.51
C ASN A 88 -8.29 0.93 3.99
N LEU A 89 -7.75 -0.07 3.29
CA LEU A 89 -7.68 -0.05 1.82
C LEU A 89 -8.95 -0.54 1.14
N LYS A 90 -9.64 -1.52 1.71
CA LYS A 90 -10.87 -2.09 1.14
C LYS A 90 -11.92 -1.05 0.78
N PRO A 91 -12.24 -0.07 1.65
CA PRO A 91 -13.24 0.94 1.31
C PRO A 91 -12.86 1.82 0.13
N SER A 92 -11.56 1.96 -0.16
CA SER A 92 -11.09 2.75 -1.30
C SER A 92 -11.27 2.04 -2.64
N CYS A 93 -11.39 0.71 -2.62
CA CYS A 93 -11.66 -0.07 -3.83
C CYS A 93 -12.42 -1.36 -3.47
N PRO A 94 -13.71 -1.27 -3.18
CA PRO A 94 -14.49 -2.42 -2.69
C PRO A 94 -14.75 -3.48 -3.78
N GLY A 95 -14.61 -3.13 -5.04
CA GLY A 95 -14.80 -4.09 -6.15
C GLY A 95 -13.62 -5.02 -6.40
N ALA A 96 -12.46 -4.77 -5.80
CA ALA A 96 -11.30 -5.63 -5.92
C ALA A 96 -11.41 -6.85 -4.99
N ASN A 97 -10.77 -7.95 -5.39
CA ASN A 97 -10.65 -9.14 -4.55
C ASN A 97 -9.37 -9.02 -3.72
N TRP A 98 -9.48 -8.42 -2.56
CA TRP A 98 -8.36 -8.20 -1.67
C TRP A 98 -7.92 -9.49 -1.00
N VAL A 99 -6.64 -9.79 -1.10
CA VAL A 99 -6.00 -10.89 -0.40
C VAL A 99 -5.30 -10.35 0.85
N GLU A 100 -5.30 -11.11 1.91
CA GLU A 100 -4.55 -10.73 3.10
C GLU A 100 -3.07 -10.59 2.75
N GLY A 101 -2.50 -9.45 3.10
CA GLY A 101 -1.12 -9.14 2.76
C GLY A 101 -0.12 -9.64 3.78
N LYS A 102 1.13 -9.26 3.56
CA LYS A 102 2.24 -9.73 4.39
C LYS A 102 3.31 -8.66 4.52
N VAL A 103 3.86 -8.54 5.74
CA VAL A 103 5.11 -7.81 5.95
C VAL A 103 6.26 -8.72 5.52
N ILE A 104 7.10 -8.24 4.63
CA ILE A 104 8.13 -9.05 3.97
C ILE A 104 9.55 -8.79 4.45
N ASN A 105 9.73 -8.00 5.51
CA ASN A 105 11.06 -7.74 6.07
C ASN A 105 11.80 -9.05 6.35
N GLY A 106 13.04 -9.11 5.88
CA GLY A 106 13.91 -10.24 6.16
C GLY A 106 13.59 -11.54 5.43
N MET A 107 12.57 -11.54 4.55
CA MET A 107 12.28 -12.73 3.76
C MET A 107 13.31 -12.90 2.64
N SER A 108 13.78 -14.15 2.47
CA SER A 108 14.67 -14.49 1.37
C SER A 108 13.93 -14.44 0.02
N GLU A 109 14.67 -14.35 -1.07
CA GLU A 109 14.12 -14.40 -2.41
C GLU A 109 13.29 -15.68 -2.63
N LYS A 110 13.78 -16.82 -2.15
CA LYS A 110 13.06 -18.08 -2.24
C LYS A 110 11.75 -18.05 -1.44
N ALA A 111 11.78 -17.53 -0.22
CA ALA A 111 10.58 -17.43 0.61
C ALA A 111 9.53 -16.53 -0.03
N LEU A 112 9.95 -15.42 -0.65
CA LEU A 112 9.05 -14.52 -1.37
C LEU A 112 8.42 -15.21 -2.59
N ALA A 113 9.23 -15.93 -3.37
CA ALA A 113 8.74 -16.67 -4.52
C ALA A 113 7.73 -17.76 -4.10
N ASP A 114 8.04 -18.51 -3.06
CA ASP A 114 7.15 -19.55 -2.54
C ASP A 114 5.82 -18.96 -2.05
N TRP A 115 5.88 -17.84 -1.36
CA TRP A 115 4.67 -17.15 -0.92
C TRP A 115 3.83 -16.67 -2.10
N ALA A 116 4.45 -16.03 -3.09
CA ALA A 116 3.73 -15.51 -4.25
C ALA A 116 3.06 -16.62 -5.07
N GLU A 117 3.69 -17.78 -5.19
CA GLU A 117 3.16 -18.92 -5.94
C GLU A 117 1.93 -19.54 -5.27
N LYS A 118 1.79 -19.41 -3.95
CA LYS A 118 0.66 -19.99 -3.20
C LYS A 118 -0.59 -19.11 -3.21
N LEU A 119 -0.48 -17.93 -3.74
CA LEU A 119 -1.61 -16.99 -3.80
C LEU A 119 -2.57 -17.32 -5.00
#